data_445c90bdc5c4d80b966dcdd6fa1c837d
#
_entry.id   445c90bdc5c4d80b966dcdd6fa1c837d
#
_cell.length_a   1.000
_cell.length_b   1.000
_cell.length_c   1.000
_cell.angle_alpha   90.00
_cell.angle_beta   90.00
_cell.angle_gamma   90.00
#
_symmetry.space_group_name_H-M   'P 1'
#
loop_
_entity.id
_entity.type
_entity.pdbx_description
1 polymer ?
#
loop_
_entity_poly.entity_id
_entity_poly.type
_entity_poly.pdbx_seq_one_letter_code
_entity_poly.pdbx_strand_id
1 'polypeptide(L)'
;HITAIDPTGENPARAVRQALAAAGVEPADIGYVNAHATSTPVGDVGETQVMKRVFGEELAHQIPISSTKSMTGHMFGAAGATEAAITVLALDRGLLPPTINYETPDPECDLDYIPNEARPADIDTAMSTGFAFGGHNACLVFGRWNSANGRADSGG
;
A
#
# COMPACT_ATOMS: atom_id res chain seq x y z
N HIS A 1 -14.06 5.29 -17.48
CA HIS A 1 -13.06 5.41 -18.53
C HIS A 1 -12.13 4.22 -18.51
N ILE A 2 -11.71 3.70 -19.66
CA ILE A 2 -10.94 2.45 -19.75
C ILE A 2 -9.55 2.56 -19.08
N THR A 3 -8.94 3.74 -19.10
CA THR A 3 -7.56 3.95 -18.64
C THR A 3 -7.43 4.99 -17.53
N ALA A 4 -8.48 5.71 -17.16
CA ALA A 4 -8.43 6.70 -16.09
C ALA A 4 -8.84 6.08 -14.76
N ILE A 5 -8.12 6.44 -13.71
CA ILE A 5 -8.53 6.17 -12.33
C ILE A 5 -9.86 6.90 -12.07
N ASP A 6 -10.70 6.35 -11.23
CA ASP A 6 -11.92 7.01 -10.76
C ASP A 6 -11.53 8.37 -10.11
N PRO A 7 -11.93 9.50 -10.71
CA PRO A 7 -11.54 10.82 -10.22
C PRO A 7 -12.10 11.12 -8.81
N THR A 8 -13.11 10.36 -8.39
CA THR A 8 -13.64 10.48 -7.03
C THR A 8 -12.82 9.70 -6.01
N GLY A 9 -11.98 8.74 -6.44
CA GLY A 9 -11.24 7.84 -5.57
C GLY A 9 -12.11 6.85 -4.77
N GLU A 10 -13.43 6.85 -4.96
CA GLU A 10 -14.35 6.05 -4.14
C GLU A 10 -14.22 4.55 -4.41
N ASN A 11 -14.09 4.14 -5.68
CA ASN A 11 -13.96 2.74 -6.02
C ASN A 11 -12.64 2.12 -5.51
N PRO A 12 -11.47 2.75 -5.67
CA PRO A 12 -10.24 2.29 -5.04
C PRO A 12 -10.35 2.25 -3.50
N ALA A 13 -10.89 3.30 -2.88
CA ALA A 13 -11.08 3.36 -1.42
C ALA A 13 -11.98 2.24 -0.91
N ARG A 14 -13.04 1.91 -1.66
CA ARG A 14 -13.92 0.79 -1.34
C ARG A 14 -13.17 -0.55 -1.37
N ALA A 15 -12.31 -0.77 -2.37
CA ALA A 15 -11.50 -2.00 -2.44
C ALA A 15 -10.57 -2.13 -1.23
N VAL A 16 -9.93 -1.05 -0.82
CA VAL A 16 -9.08 -1.04 0.40
C VAL A 16 -9.91 -1.32 1.65
N ARG A 17 -11.04 -0.63 1.86
CA ARG A 17 -11.91 -0.89 3.02
C ARG A 17 -12.42 -2.32 3.07
N GLN A 18 -12.76 -2.91 1.92
CA GLN A 18 -13.19 -4.31 1.85
C GLN A 18 -12.05 -5.28 2.21
N ALA A 19 -10.82 -5.01 1.80
CA ALA A 19 -9.66 -5.82 2.16
C ALA A 19 -9.36 -5.76 3.65
N LEU A 20 -9.41 -4.57 4.26
CA LEU A 20 -9.25 -4.38 5.70
C LEU A 20 -10.33 -5.15 6.48
N ALA A 21 -11.60 -4.98 6.10
CA ALA A 21 -12.72 -5.67 6.73
C ALA A 21 -12.61 -7.20 6.60
N ALA A 22 -12.21 -7.71 5.43
CA ALA A 22 -12.01 -9.14 5.20
C ALA A 22 -10.84 -9.71 6.02
N ALA A 23 -9.82 -8.90 6.27
CA ALA A 23 -8.68 -9.27 7.13
C ALA A 23 -8.98 -9.14 8.63
N GLY A 24 -10.08 -8.50 9.01
CA GLY A 24 -10.37 -8.17 10.41
C GLY A 24 -9.38 -7.16 11.01
N VAL A 25 -8.87 -6.24 10.19
CA VAL A 25 -7.83 -5.28 10.53
C VAL A 25 -8.43 -3.87 10.50
N GLU A 26 -8.19 -3.10 11.55
CA GLU A 26 -8.59 -1.69 11.58
C GLU A 26 -7.57 -0.83 10.80
N PRO A 27 -7.99 0.30 10.22
CA PRO A 27 -7.06 1.20 9.52
C PRO A 27 -5.82 1.59 10.34
N ALA A 28 -5.98 1.77 11.64
CA ALA A 28 -4.90 2.15 12.55
C ALA A 28 -3.84 1.05 12.77
N ASP A 29 -4.15 -0.20 12.42
CA ASP A 29 -3.22 -1.32 12.56
C ASP A 29 -2.24 -1.41 11.38
N ILE A 30 -2.48 -0.66 10.30
CA ILE A 30 -1.60 -0.67 9.13
C ILE A 30 -0.33 0.13 9.40
N GLY A 31 0.78 -0.57 9.44
CA GLY A 31 2.11 0.03 9.65
C GLY A 31 2.86 0.39 8.37
N TYR A 32 2.42 -0.08 7.19
CA TYR A 32 3.06 0.21 5.90
C TYR A 32 2.14 -0.04 4.72
N VAL A 33 2.29 0.79 3.68
CA VAL A 33 1.62 0.62 2.38
C VAL A 33 2.63 0.54 1.25
N ASN A 34 2.61 -0.57 0.49
CA ASN A 34 3.26 -0.65 -0.82
C ASN A 34 2.25 -0.21 -1.88
N ALA A 35 2.40 1.01 -2.34
CA ALA A 35 1.43 1.68 -3.19
C ALA A 35 1.51 1.28 -4.66
N HIS A 36 0.39 1.39 -5.37
CA HIS A 36 0.38 1.24 -6.83
C HIS A 36 1.26 2.29 -7.50
N ALA A 37 1.12 3.54 -7.13
CA ALA A 37 1.88 4.73 -7.51
C ALA A 37 2.83 4.54 -8.71
N THR A 38 2.29 4.79 -9.90
CA THR A 38 2.97 4.52 -11.18
C THR A 38 3.80 5.70 -11.69
N SER A 39 3.96 6.74 -10.90
CA SER A 39 4.61 7.99 -11.28
C SER A 39 3.88 8.72 -12.42
N THR A 40 2.55 8.75 -12.34
CA THR A 40 1.72 9.56 -13.23
C THR A 40 1.03 10.67 -12.44
N PRO A 41 0.95 11.91 -12.96
CA PRO A 41 0.41 13.05 -12.21
C PRO A 41 -0.99 12.79 -11.64
N VAL A 42 -1.89 12.22 -12.43
CA VAL A 42 -3.27 11.92 -11.99
C VAL A 42 -3.31 10.69 -11.07
N GLY A 43 -2.44 9.70 -11.32
CA GLY A 43 -2.42 8.45 -10.57
C GLY A 43 -1.97 8.65 -9.13
N ASP A 44 -0.84 9.29 -8.94
CA ASP A 44 -0.22 9.43 -7.63
C ASP A 44 -1.01 10.38 -6.72
N VAL A 45 -1.50 11.49 -7.27
CA VAL A 45 -2.44 12.39 -6.56
C VAL A 45 -3.73 11.66 -6.20
N GLY A 46 -4.29 10.90 -7.15
CA GLY A 46 -5.51 10.12 -6.91
C GLY A 46 -5.32 9.09 -5.79
N GLU A 47 -4.20 8.37 -5.77
CA GLU A 47 -3.92 7.40 -4.72
C GLU A 47 -3.68 8.06 -3.35
N THR A 48 -3.01 9.22 -3.31
CA THR A 48 -2.89 10.05 -2.11
C THR A 48 -4.28 10.36 -1.51
N GLN A 49 -5.22 10.78 -2.35
CA GLN A 49 -6.59 11.03 -1.92
C GLN A 49 -7.32 9.77 -1.43
N VAL A 50 -7.05 8.61 -2.06
CA VAL A 50 -7.58 7.32 -1.61
C VAL A 50 -7.08 6.98 -0.21
N MET A 51 -5.78 7.16 0.07
CA MET A 51 -5.20 6.91 1.40
C MET A 51 -5.85 7.82 2.45
N LYS A 52 -5.98 9.13 2.17
CA LYS A 52 -6.66 10.06 3.06
C LYS A 52 -8.13 9.71 3.31
N ARG A 53 -8.85 9.21 2.30
CA ARG A 53 -10.25 8.76 2.45
C ARG A 53 -10.41 7.49 3.30
N VAL A 54 -9.45 6.59 3.23
CA VAL A 54 -9.49 5.33 3.97
C VAL A 54 -9.06 5.52 5.41
N PHE A 55 -7.95 6.19 5.61
CA PHE A 55 -7.31 6.34 6.93
C PHE A 55 -7.74 7.60 7.68
N GLY A 56 -8.32 8.58 6.98
CA GLY A 56 -8.50 9.93 7.50
C GLY A 56 -7.21 10.75 7.37
N GLU A 57 -7.36 12.06 7.39
CA GLU A 57 -6.26 12.99 7.12
C GLU A 57 -5.08 12.79 8.10
N GLU A 58 -5.36 12.68 9.38
CA GLU A 58 -4.33 12.58 10.42
C GLU A 58 -3.55 11.28 10.34
N LEU A 59 -4.23 10.14 10.27
CA LEU A 59 -3.59 8.83 10.25
C LEU A 59 -2.84 8.58 8.93
N ALA A 60 -3.38 9.07 7.80
CA ALA A 60 -2.72 8.93 6.51
C ALA A 60 -1.31 9.56 6.48
N HIS A 61 -1.08 10.66 7.20
CA HIS A 61 0.23 11.29 7.33
C HIS A 61 1.20 10.53 8.24
N GLN A 62 0.70 9.59 9.04
CA GLN A 62 1.53 8.81 9.96
C GLN A 62 1.95 7.46 9.38
N ILE A 63 1.21 6.95 8.40
CA ILE A 63 1.48 5.66 7.78
C ILE A 63 2.58 5.82 6.71
N PRO A 64 3.72 5.10 6.84
CA PRO A 64 4.74 5.06 5.81
C PRO A 64 4.19 4.41 4.53
N ILE A 65 4.40 5.07 3.40
CA ILE A 65 3.99 4.60 2.07
C ILE A 65 5.22 4.58 1.17
N SER A 66 5.37 3.58 0.30
CA SER A 66 6.34 3.68 -0.78
C SER A 66 5.86 3.01 -2.05
N SER A 67 6.37 3.43 -3.19
CA SER A 67 6.20 2.71 -4.45
C SER A 67 7.49 1.98 -4.82
N THR A 68 7.46 0.66 -4.68
CA THR A 68 8.58 -0.18 -5.11
C THR A 68 8.76 -0.24 -6.61
N LYS A 69 7.77 0.24 -7.38
CA LYS A 69 7.90 0.46 -8.83
C LYS A 69 9.01 1.44 -9.19
N SER A 70 9.38 2.33 -8.27
CA SER A 70 10.55 3.21 -8.44
C SER A 70 11.86 2.43 -8.66
N MET A 71 11.95 1.21 -8.11
CA MET A 71 13.11 0.31 -8.22
C MET A 71 12.91 -0.78 -9.28
N THR A 72 11.71 -1.36 -9.38
CA THR A 72 11.44 -2.53 -10.23
C THR A 72 10.90 -2.17 -11.62
N GLY A 73 10.41 -0.95 -11.81
CA GLY A 73 9.56 -0.59 -12.93
C GLY A 73 8.14 -1.18 -12.79
N HIS A 74 7.25 -0.75 -13.68
CA HIS A 74 5.88 -1.27 -13.71
C HIS A 74 5.83 -2.59 -14.51
N MET A 75 5.79 -3.70 -13.81
CA MET A 75 5.84 -5.05 -14.38
C MET A 75 4.47 -5.56 -14.90
N PHE A 76 3.48 -4.68 -15.05
CA PHE A 76 2.11 -5.01 -15.51
C PHE A 76 1.50 -6.18 -14.73
N GLY A 77 1.23 -7.31 -15.38
CA GLY A 77 0.62 -8.48 -14.75
C GLY A 77 1.46 -9.13 -13.64
N ALA A 78 2.77 -8.89 -13.59
CA ALA A 78 3.64 -9.39 -12.54
C ALA A 78 3.77 -8.42 -11.35
N ALA A 79 3.35 -7.15 -11.49
CA ALA A 79 3.55 -6.11 -10.48
C ALA A 79 2.96 -6.51 -9.12
N GLY A 80 1.69 -6.92 -9.09
CA GLY A 80 1.02 -7.27 -7.84
C GLY A 80 1.69 -8.41 -7.07
N ALA A 81 2.15 -9.47 -7.77
CA ALA A 81 2.85 -10.58 -7.12
C ALA A 81 4.23 -10.16 -6.58
N THR A 82 4.96 -9.35 -7.34
CA THR A 82 6.27 -8.81 -6.93
C THR A 82 6.11 -7.90 -5.72
N GLU A 83 5.16 -6.99 -5.74
CA GLU A 83 4.88 -6.06 -4.65
C GLU A 83 4.40 -6.78 -3.39
N ALA A 84 3.57 -7.82 -3.54
CA ALA A 84 3.18 -8.69 -2.44
C ALA A 84 4.39 -9.36 -1.77
N ALA A 85 5.30 -9.93 -2.57
CA ALA A 85 6.52 -10.54 -2.06
C ALA A 85 7.42 -9.53 -1.33
N ILE A 86 7.58 -8.33 -1.89
CA ILE A 86 8.35 -7.24 -1.25
C ILE A 86 7.69 -6.82 0.07
N THR A 87 6.36 -6.70 0.10
CA THR A 87 5.63 -6.33 1.32
C THR A 87 5.79 -7.36 2.43
N VAL A 88 5.73 -8.66 2.08
CA VAL A 88 5.99 -9.76 3.03
C VAL A 88 7.43 -9.70 3.56
N LEU A 89 8.41 -9.45 2.68
CA LEU A 89 9.80 -9.30 3.09
C LEU A 89 10.03 -8.06 3.98
N ALA A 90 9.31 -6.97 3.73
CA ALA A 90 9.37 -5.78 4.57
C ALA A 90 8.88 -6.07 5.99
N LEU A 91 7.78 -6.82 6.15
CA LEU A 91 7.28 -7.29 7.44
C LEU A 91 8.28 -8.22 8.14
N ASP A 92 8.81 -9.21 7.40
CA ASP A 92 9.74 -10.21 7.95
C ASP A 92 11.04 -9.57 8.44
N ARG A 93 11.58 -8.61 7.68
CA ARG A 93 12.86 -7.97 7.95
C ARG A 93 12.80 -6.73 8.79
N GLY A 94 11.62 -6.16 9.03
CA GLY A 94 11.47 -4.88 9.71
C GLY A 94 12.17 -3.74 8.96
N LEU A 95 12.14 -3.78 7.62
CA LEU A 95 12.80 -2.78 6.78
C LEU A 95 11.87 -2.38 5.63
N LEU A 96 11.40 -1.15 5.67
CA LEU A 96 10.50 -0.60 4.66
C LEU A 96 11.30 -0.13 3.43
N PRO A 97 10.96 -0.59 2.22
CA PRO A 97 11.62 -0.15 1.01
C PRO A 97 11.28 1.31 0.68
N PRO A 98 12.20 2.08 0.07
CA PRO A 98 11.96 3.46 -0.27
C PRO A 98 11.22 3.64 -1.59
N THR A 99 10.71 4.86 -1.82
CA THR A 99 10.48 5.40 -3.15
C THR A 99 11.77 6.10 -3.60
N ILE A 100 12.54 5.49 -4.51
CA ILE A 100 13.78 6.08 -5.02
C ILE A 100 13.51 7.10 -6.14
N ASN A 101 14.53 7.91 -6.47
CA ASN A 101 14.44 9.01 -7.44
C ASN A 101 13.42 10.09 -7.03
N TYR A 102 13.21 10.24 -5.73
CA TYR A 102 12.33 11.28 -5.18
C TYR A 102 13.12 12.57 -5.01
N GLU A 103 13.06 13.45 -6.03
CA GLU A 103 13.87 14.68 -6.08
C GLU A 103 13.05 15.93 -5.78
N THR A 104 11.82 15.99 -6.31
CA THR A 104 10.95 17.15 -6.17
C THR A 104 9.61 16.73 -5.57
N PRO A 105 9.31 17.12 -4.33
CA PRO A 105 8.00 16.85 -3.72
C PRO A 105 6.87 17.54 -4.50
N ASP A 106 5.79 16.81 -4.71
CA ASP A 106 4.54 17.36 -5.21
C ASP A 106 3.64 17.75 -4.03
N PRO A 107 3.19 19.02 -3.92
CA PRO A 107 2.36 19.46 -2.81
C PRO A 107 0.98 18.77 -2.74
N GLU A 108 0.51 18.15 -3.82
CA GLU A 108 -0.72 17.33 -3.82
C GLU A 108 -0.46 15.89 -3.37
N CYS A 109 0.81 15.48 -3.30
CA CYS A 109 1.27 14.21 -2.76
C CYS A 109 2.05 14.47 -1.47
N ASP A 110 1.35 14.74 -0.39
CA ASP A 110 1.88 15.29 0.87
C ASP A 110 2.04 14.26 2.02
N LEU A 111 1.92 12.96 1.72
CA LEU A 111 2.10 11.88 2.69
C LEU A 111 3.58 11.47 2.86
N ASP A 112 3.86 10.54 3.78
CA ASP A 112 5.21 10.00 3.99
C ASP A 112 5.54 8.90 2.97
N TYR A 113 6.22 9.25 1.89
CA TYR A 113 6.55 8.31 0.80
C TYR A 113 7.89 7.59 0.96
N ILE A 114 8.52 7.62 2.12
CA ILE A 114 9.83 7.00 2.40
C ILE A 114 10.85 7.39 1.31
N PRO A 115 11.22 8.66 1.19
CA PRO A 115 12.03 9.13 0.08
C PRO A 115 13.45 8.57 0.11
N ASN A 116 13.88 7.94 -0.97
CA ASN A 116 15.23 7.54 -1.35
C ASN A 116 15.96 6.53 -0.46
N GLU A 117 15.68 6.45 0.84
CA GLU A 117 16.38 5.57 1.77
C GLU A 117 15.41 4.63 2.48
N ALA A 118 15.79 3.34 2.59
CA ALA A 118 15.01 2.36 3.33
C ALA A 118 14.95 2.72 4.82
N ARG A 119 13.82 2.45 5.46
CA ARG A 119 13.56 2.81 6.85
C ARG A 119 13.32 1.57 7.71
N PRO A 120 14.10 1.35 8.79
CA PRO A 120 13.76 0.34 9.79
C PRO A 120 12.41 0.65 10.45
N ALA A 121 11.57 -0.35 10.62
CA ALA A 121 10.28 -0.22 11.30
C ALA A 121 9.86 -1.57 11.90
N ASP A 122 9.34 -1.54 13.11
CA ASP A 122 8.72 -2.70 13.75
C ASP A 122 7.20 -2.60 13.54
N ILE A 123 6.71 -3.35 12.56
CA ILE A 123 5.31 -3.34 12.13
C ILE A 123 4.78 -4.76 12.05
N ASP A 124 3.52 -4.95 12.41
CA ASP A 124 2.86 -6.26 12.38
C ASP A 124 1.94 -6.45 11.17
N THR A 125 1.49 -5.37 10.55
CA THR A 125 0.56 -5.43 9.43
C THR A 125 0.96 -4.43 8.34
N ALA A 126 0.86 -4.88 7.10
CA ALA A 126 1.11 -4.05 5.93
C ALA A 126 0.11 -4.36 4.81
N MET A 127 -0.02 -3.46 3.85
CA MET A 127 -0.85 -3.71 2.69
C MET A 127 -0.14 -3.37 1.38
N SER A 128 -0.60 -3.98 0.29
CA SER A 128 -0.20 -3.66 -1.08
C SER A 128 -1.42 -3.34 -1.92
N THR A 129 -1.38 -2.25 -2.68
CA THR A 129 -2.47 -1.78 -3.52
C THR A 129 -2.15 -1.94 -5.00
N GLY A 130 -3.18 -2.24 -5.81
CA GLY A 130 -3.08 -2.31 -7.25
C GLY A 130 -4.33 -1.70 -7.89
N PHE A 131 -4.17 -0.58 -8.60
CA PHE A 131 -5.26 0.12 -9.28
C PHE A 131 -5.05 0.07 -10.79
N ALA A 132 -5.76 -0.83 -11.44
CA ALA A 132 -5.53 -1.15 -12.85
C ALA A 132 -6.60 -0.53 -13.77
N PHE A 133 -6.28 -0.51 -15.05
CA PHE A 133 -7.20 -0.09 -16.10
C PHE A 133 -8.52 -0.86 -16.04
N GLY A 134 -9.59 -0.24 -16.52
CA GLY A 134 -10.93 -0.82 -16.47
C GLY A 134 -11.60 -0.76 -15.10
N GLY A 135 -10.98 -0.08 -14.12
CA GLY A 135 -11.52 0.04 -12.75
C GLY A 135 -11.29 -1.21 -11.90
N HIS A 136 -10.35 -2.07 -12.29
CA HIS A 136 -9.92 -3.20 -11.47
C HIS A 136 -9.05 -2.71 -10.32
N ASN A 137 -9.58 -2.78 -9.11
CA ASN A 137 -8.88 -2.38 -7.90
C ASN A 137 -8.70 -3.60 -7.00
N ALA A 138 -7.47 -3.79 -6.53
CA ALA A 138 -7.11 -4.86 -5.61
C ALA A 138 -6.32 -4.30 -4.43
N CYS A 139 -6.50 -4.90 -3.27
CA CYS A 139 -5.71 -4.64 -2.08
C CYS A 139 -5.45 -5.97 -1.38
N LEU A 140 -4.20 -6.20 -0.99
CA LEU A 140 -3.79 -7.32 -0.19
C LEU A 140 -3.35 -6.81 1.18
N VAL A 141 -3.80 -7.47 2.24
CA VAL A 141 -3.38 -7.20 3.62
C VAL A 141 -2.56 -8.37 4.12
N PHE A 142 -1.41 -8.09 4.71
CA PHE A 142 -0.47 -9.07 5.23
C PHE A 142 -0.23 -8.81 6.71
N GLY A 143 -0.21 -9.88 7.50
CA GLY A 143 0.20 -9.85 8.91
C GLY A 143 1.52 -10.59 9.10
N ARG A 144 2.33 -10.13 10.06
CA ARG A 144 3.52 -10.83 10.50
C ARG A 144 3.12 -12.19 11.07
N TRP A 145 3.78 -13.24 10.65
CA TRP A 145 3.56 -14.56 11.21
C TRP A 145 4.16 -14.65 12.60
N ASN A 146 3.31 -14.85 13.60
CA ASN A 146 3.72 -15.17 14.96
C ASN A 146 3.40 -16.65 15.23
N SER A 147 4.38 -17.43 15.63
CA SER A 147 4.21 -18.86 15.93
C SER A 147 3.17 -19.13 17.04
N ALA A 148 2.83 -18.12 17.83
CA ALA A 148 1.74 -18.17 18.80
C ALA A 148 0.34 -18.18 18.14
N ASN A 149 0.17 -17.56 16.97
CA ASN A 149 -1.11 -17.48 16.25
C ASN A 149 -1.34 -18.71 15.35
N GLY A 150 -0.31 -19.53 15.10
CA GLY A 150 -0.40 -20.73 14.26
C GLY A 150 -0.90 -21.99 14.97
N ARG A 151 -1.35 -21.90 16.21
CA ARG A 151 -1.91 -23.02 16.98
C ARG A 151 -3.41 -22.97 17.23
N ALA A 152 -4.11 -21.99 16.72
CA ALA A 152 -5.57 -21.96 16.73
C ALA A 152 -6.10 -22.63 15.46
N ASP A 153 -6.76 -23.78 15.62
CA ASP A 153 -7.54 -24.58 14.68
C ASP A 153 -6.87 -25.81 14.03
N SER A 154 -6.26 -26.66 14.86
CA SER A 154 -6.16 -28.09 14.52
C SER A 154 -6.90 -28.93 15.59
N GLY A 155 -8.14 -28.57 15.86
CA GLY A 155 -8.94 -29.30 16.85
C GLY A 155 -10.43 -29.19 16.53
N GLY A 156 -10.97 -30.20 15.83
CA GLY A 156 -12.40 -30.36 15.67
C GLY A 156 -12.76 -31.19 14.47
#